data_ec236390e035767f5fa3378b34889d57
#
_entry.id   ec236390e035767f5fa3378b34889d57
#
_cell.length_a   1.000
_cell.length_b   1.000
_cell.length_c   1.000
_cell.angle_alpha   90.00
_cell.angle_beta   90.00
_cell.angle_gamma   90.00
#
_symmetry.space_group_name_H-M   'P 1'
#
loop_
_entity.id
_entity.type
_entity.pdbx_description
1 polymer ?
#
loop_
_entity_poly.entity_id
_entity_poly.type
_entity_poly.pdbx_seq_one_letter_code
_entity_poly.pdbx_strand_id
1 'polypeptide(L)'
;MKNGLDEQYIDLLKDILENGVEKDTRNGKTLSVFGRSIRYKFKDGKFPLLTTKKMAFKTMPTELIWFLRGDTNIKYLVDNDCHIWDGDAYKNFEKRYY
;
A
#
# COMPACT_ATOMS: atom_id res chain seq x y z
N MET A 1 -15.44 -12.10 -13.07
CA MET A 1 -14.77 -13.28 -12.48
C MET A 1 -13.63 -12.82 -11.57
N LYS A 2 -13.63 -13.27 -10.35
CA LYS A 2 -12.57 -12.95 -9.41
C LYS A 2 -11.26 -13.64 -9.84
N ASN A 3 -10.14 -12.93 -9.81
CA ASN A 3 -8.84 -13.57 -9.99
C ASN A 3 -8.37 -14.15 -8.65
N GLY A 4 -7.37 -15.04 -8.68
CA GLY A 4 -6.85 -15.68 -7.48
C GLY A 4 -6.31 -14.70 -6.44
N LEU A 5 -5.86 -13.52 -6.86
CA LEU A 5 -5.40 -12.45 -5.96
C LEU A 5 -6.57 -11.84 -5.19
N ASP A 6 -7.68 -11.53 -5.86
CA ASP A 6 -8.87 -10.99 -5.19
C ASP A 6 -9.45 -11.98 -4.18
N GLU A 7 -9.48 -13.27 -4.52
CA GLU A 7 -9.94 -14.32 -3.61
C GLU A 7 -9.08 -14.39 -2.35
N GLN A 8 -7.77 -14.37 -2.50
CA GLN A 8 -6.84 -14.37 -1.36
C GLN A 8 -7.02 -13.12 -0.50
N TYR A 9 -7.24 -11.97 -1.12
CA TYR A 9 -7.46 -10.71 -0.40
C TYR A 9 -8.77 -10.75 0.40
N ILE A 10 -9.84 -11.24 -0.18
CA ILE A 10 -11.14 -11.40 0.50
C ILE A 10 -11.02 -12.38 1.66
N ASP A 11 -10.35 -13.51 1.46
CA ASP A 11 -10.14 -14.49 2.52
C ASP A 11 -9.32 -13.90 3.68
N LEU A 12 -8.32 -13.07 3.38
CA LEU A 12 -7.56 -12.35 4.38
C LEU A 12 -8.45 -11.39 5.18
N LEU A 13 -9.31 -10.64 4.52
CA LEU A 13 -10.24 -9.73 5.20
C LEU A 13 -11.19 -10.48 6.13
N LYS A 14 -11.72 -11.61 5.71
CA LYS A 14 -12.58 -12.47 6.53
C LYS A 14 -11.81 -13.00 7.75
N ASP A 15 -10.58 -13.46 7.56
CA ASP A 15 -9.71 -13.92 8.63
C ASP A 15 -9.47 -12.82 9.67
N ILE A 16 -9.19 -11.60 9.23
CA ILE A 16 -8.99 -10.46 10.13
C ILE A 16 -10.27 -10.15 10.93
N LEU A 17 -11.43 -10.18 10.28
CA LEU A 17 -12.69 -9.93 10.96
C LEU A 17 -13.02 -11.00 12.02
N GLU A 18 -12.67 -12.25 11.77
CA GLU A 18 -12.95 -13.37 12.67
C GLU A 18 -11.89 -13.52 13.78
N ASN A 19 -10.63 -13.35 13.45
CA ASN A 19 -9.49 -13.69 14.31
C ASN A 19 -8.60 -12.49 14.65
N GLY A 20 -8.90 -11.30 14.16
CA GLY A 20 -8.10 -10.12 14.38
C GLY A 20 -8.08 -9.66 15.83
N VAL A 21 -6.91 -9.20 16.27
CA VAL A 21 -6.72 -8.58 17.59
C VAL A 21 -6.82 -7.07 17.43
N GLU A 22 -7.60 -6.44 18.29
CA GLU A 22 -7.78 -4.99 18.27
C GLU A 22 -6.52 -4.29 18.79
N LYS A 23 -6.05 -3.31 18.04
CA LYS A 23 -4.90 -2.48 18.40
C LYS A 23 -5.22 -1.00 18.23
N ASP A 24 -4.67 -0.19 19.12
CA ASP A 24 -4.73 1.25 18.98
C ASP A 24 -3.60 1.74 18.07
N THR A 25 -3.96 2.58 17.09
CA THR A 25 -3.01 3.19 16.17
C THR A 25 -3.21 4.70 16.14
N ARG A 26 -2.30 5.42 15.50
CA ARG A 26 -2.44 6.88 15.33
C ARG A 26 -3.72 7.28 14.58
N ASN A 27 -4.27 6.38 13.80
CA ASN A 27 -5.49 6.59 13.00
C ASN A 27 -6.75 5.97 13.63
N GLY A 28 -6.68 5.53 14.89
CA GLY A 28 -7.77 4.88 15.60
C GLY A 28 -7.52 3.40 15.82
N LYS A 29 -8.60 2.68 16.13
CA LYS A 29 -8.51 1.24 16.39
C LYS A 29 -8.48 0.44 15.09
N THR A 30 -7.64 -0.60 15.06
CA THR A 30 -7.55 -1.53 13.93
C THR A 30 -7.64 -2.97 14.41
N LEU A 31 -8.11 -3.85 13.53
CA LEU A 31 -8.01 -5.30 13.71
C LEU A 31 -6.79 -5.80 12.97
N SER A 32 -6.02 -6.66 13.60
CA SER A 32 -4.75 -7.14 13.06
C SER A 32 -4.58 -8.64 13.27
N VAL A 33 -4.01 -9.32 12.29
CA VAL A 33 -3.50 -10.69 12.40
C VAL A 33 -2.02 -10.69 12.08
N PHE A 34 -1.28 -11.66 12.63
CA PHE A 34 0.15 -11.78 12.41
C PHE A 34 0.44 -12.92 11.44
N GLY A 35 1.37 -12.66 10.50
CA GLY A 35 1.90 -13.72 9.66
C GLY A 35 0.92 -14.32 8.66
N ARG A 36 0.40 -13.51 7.74
CA ARG A 36 -0.39 -13.98 6.61
C ARG A 36 0.34 -13.67 5.31
N SER A 37 0.14 -14.53 4.30
CA SER A 37 0.81 -14.41 3.00
C SER A 37 -0.19 -14.43 1.87
N ILE A 38 0.07 -13.63 0.85
CA ILE A 38 -0.64 -13.68 -0.44
C ILE A 38 0.40 -14.07 -1.48
N ARG A 39 0.09 -15.09 -2.29
CA ARG A 39 0.96 -15.58 -3.36
C ARG A 39 0.42 -15.15 -4.71
N TYR A 40 1.30 -14.63 -5.54
CA TYR A 40 0.97 -14.25 -6.90
C TYR A 40 2.04 -14.79 -7.86
N LYS A 41 1.59 -15.42 -8.94
CA LYS A 41 2.47 -15.86 -10.01
C LYS A 41 2.32 -14.94 -11.20
N PHE A 42 3.42 -14.44 -11.72
CA PHE A 42 3.41 -13.65 -12.95
C PHE A 42 3.19 -14.61 -14.13
N LYS A 43 1.94 -14.73 -14.55
CA LYS A 43 1.53 -15.48 -15.73
C LYS A 43 0.93 -14.55 -16.74
N ASP A 44 1.20 -14.79 -18.01
CA ASP A 44 0.57 -14.07 -19.13
C ASP A 44 0.79 -12.54 -19.08
N GLY A 45 1.87 -12.09 -18.47
CA GLY A 45 2.20 -10.67 -18.36
C GLY A 45 1.20 -9.85 -17.55
N LYS A 46 0.38 -10.47 -16.72
CA LYS A 46 -0.61 -9.76 -15.91
C LYS A 46 0.02 -9.16 -14.66
N PHE A 47 -0.35 -7.93 -14.36
CA PHE A 47 0.07 -7.21 -13.17
C PHE A 47 -0.86 -7.54 -11.98
N PRO A 48 -0.31 -7.75 -10.75
CA PRO A 48 -1.12 -8.06 -9.57
C PRO A 48 -1.87 -6.84 -9.05
N LEU A 49 -3.07 -6.61 -9.57
CA LEU A 49 -3.92 -5.51 -9.20
C LEU A 49 -5.24 -6.02 -8.63
N LEU A 50 -5.62 -5.52 -7.47
CA LEU A 50 -6.92 -5.86 -6.86
C LEU A 50 -8.05 -5.21 -7.64
N THR A 51 -9.14 -5.95 -7.83
CA THR A 51 -10.35 -5.43 -8.49
C THR A 51 -11.48 -5.15 -7.50
N THR A 52 -11.34 -5.60 -6.24
CA THR A 52 -12.32 -5.36 -5.17
C THR A 52 -12.32 -3.92 -4.68
N LYS A 53 -11.31 -3.16 -5.04
CA LYS A 53 -11.12 -1.77 -4.66
C LYS A 53 -10.56 -1.02 -5.86
N LYS A 54 -11.00 0.23 -6.04
CA LYS A 54 -10.41 1.09 -7.07
C LYS A 54 -8.97 1.43 -6.69
N MET A 55 -8.04 1.06 -7.53
CA MET A 55 -6.61 1.26 -7.29
C MET A 55 -6.08 2.45 -8.08
N ALA A 56 -5.16 3.21 -7.47
CA ALA A 56 -4.48 4.33 -8.12
C ALA A 56 -3.34 3.79 -9.00
N PHE A 57 -3.67 3.27 -10.17
CA PHE A 57 -2.71 2.60 -11.05
C PHE A 57 -1.56 3.51 -11.50
N LYS A 58 -1.82 4.80 -11.66
CA LYS A 58 -0.80 5.76 -12.10
C LYS A 58 0.19 6.11 -10.97
N THR A 59 -0.30 6.28 -9.77
CA THR A 59 0.48 6.66 -8.59
C THR A 59 1.34 5.51 -8.07
N MET A 60 0.77 4.31 -8.03
CA MET A 60 1.42 3.13 -7.48
C MET A 60 2.72 2.74 -8.22
N PRO A 61 2.74 2.63 -9.57
CA PRO A 61 3.98 2.34 -10.28
C PRO A 61 5.04 3.43 -10.11
N THR A 62 4.63 4.69 -10.03
CA THR A 62 5.56 5.82 -9.81
C THR A 62 6.27 5.68 -8.47
N GLU A 63 5.54 5.37 -7.40
CA GLU A 63 6.11 5.14 -6.08
C GLU A 63 7.04 3.92 -6.08
N LEU A 64 6.65 2.83 -6.73
CA LEU A 64 7.47 1.63 -6.81
C LEU A 64 8.81 1.91 -7.51
N ILE A 65 8.79 2.64 -8.62
CA ILE A 65 10.02 3.04 -9.33
C ILE A 65 10.90 3.90 -8.43
N TRP A 66 10.29 4.82 -7.67
CA TRP A 66 11.01 5.66 -6.72
C TRP A 66 11.74 4.82 -5.67
N PHE A 67 11.09 3.80 -5.10
CA PHE A 67 11.73 2.86 -4.17
C PHE A 67 12.88 2.09 -4.84
N LEU A 68 12.66 1.58 -6.05
CA LEU A 68 13.68 0.81 -6.78
C LEU A 68 14.90 1.65 -7.13
N ARG A 69 14.74 2.96 -7.30
CA ARG A 69 15.85 3.90 -7.52
C ARG A 69 16.67 4.17 -6.27
N GLY A 70 16.15 3.81 -5.09
CA GLY A 70 16.80 4.12 -3.82
C GLY A 70 16.74 5.60 -3.45
N ASP A 71 15.83 6.37 -4.06
CA ASP A 71 15.69 7.79 -3.77
C ASP A 71 15.08 8.02 -2.40
N THR A 72 15.51 9.09 -1.72
CA THR A 72 14.94 9.52 -0.45
C THR A 72 14.25 10.89 -0.56
N ASN A 73 14.49 11.60 -1.64
CA ASN A 73 13.85 12.89 -1.91
C ASN A 73 12.56 12.68 -2.72
N ILE A 74 11.48 13.34 -2.32
CA ILE A 74 10.18 13.20 -2.98
C ILE A 74 10.05 13.96 -4.28
N LYS A 75 11.08 14.66 -4.74
CA LYS A 75 11.05 15.45 -5.97
C LYS A 75 10.58 14.63 -7.18
N TYR A 76 11.12 13.42 -7.34
CA TYR A 76 10.71 12.52 -8.42
C TYR A 76 9.21 12.22 -8.36
N LEU A 77 8.67 11.99 -7.17
CA LEU A 77 7.25 11.71 -6.98
C LEU A 77 6.39 12.91 -7.38
N VAL A 78 6.75 14.09 -6.89
CA VAL A 78 6.02 15.34 -7.19
C VAL A 78 6.06 15.65 -8.68
N ASP A 79 7.22 15.51 -9.32
CA ASP A 79 7.41 15.76 -10.75
C ASP A 79 6.58 14.79 -11.63
N ASN A 80 6.18 13.65 -11.08
CA ASN A 80 5.37 12.63 -11.77
C ASN A 80 3.94 12.52 -11.19
N ASP A 81 3.43 13.58 -10.58
CA ASP A 81 2.09 13.68 -10.03
C ASP A 81 1.77 12.64 -8.93
N CYS A 82 2.76 12.25 -8.15
CA CYS A 82 2.56 11.38 -7.00
C CYS A 82 2.72 12.19 -5.71
N HIS A 83 1.61 12.45 -5.01
CA HIS A 83 1.57 13.35 -3.85
C HIS A 83 1.34 12.64 -2.51
N ILE A 84 1.47 11.30 -2.47
CA ILE A 84 1.19 10.50 -1.29
C ILE A 84 2.06 10.91 -0.09
N TRP A 85 3.30 11.29 -0.34
CA TRP A 85 4.28 11.59 0.70
C TRP A 85 4.40 13.07 1.06
N ASP A 86 3.71 13.96 0.35
CA ASP A 86 3.87 15.42 0.51
C ASP A 86 3.66 15.85 1.95
N GLY A 87 2.55 15.46 2.56
CA GLY A 87 2.21 15.85 3.92
C GLY A 87 3.19 15.34 4.97
N ASP A 88 3.55 14.06 4.89
CA ASP A 88 4.45 13.44 5.85
C ASP A 88 5.89 13.97 5.71
N ALA A 89 6.34 14.22 4.49
CA ALA A 89 7.65 14.82 4.23
C ALA A 89 7.73 16.24 4.81
N TYR A 90 6.69 17.06 4.62
CA TYR A 90 6.62 18.41 5.16
C TYR A 90 6.63 18.40 6.69
N LYS A 91 5.82 17.55 7.32
CA LYS A 91 5.79 17.42 8.78
C LYS A 91 7.15 17.03 9.36
N ASN A 92 7.83 16.09 8.71
CA ASN A 92 9.15 15.65 9.13
C ASN A 92 10.18 16.78 9.00
N PHE A 93 10.09 17.58 7.94
CA PHE A 93 10.93 18.75 7.74
C PHE A 93 10.69 19.78 8.85
N GLU A 94 9.46 20.11 9.17
CA GLU A 94 9.11 21.04 10.27
C GLU A 94 9.71 20.60 11.59
N LYS A 95 9.58 19.32 11.93
CA LYS A 95 10.13 18.77 13.18
C LYS A 95 11.63 18.94 13.31
N ARG A 96 12.38 18.88 12.20
CA ARG A 96 13.83 18.97 12.22
C ARG A 96 14.36 20.40 12.25
N TYR A 97 13.64 21.32 11.62
CA TYR A 97 14.18 22.67 11.35
C TYR A 97 13.40 23.79 12.05
N TYR A 98 12.28 23.47 12.62
CA TYR A 98 11.44 24.38 13.40
C TYR A 98 11.02 23.72 14.72
#